data_5f574df140c9622f2e07741242177478
#
_entry.id   5f574df140c9622f2e07741242177478
#
_cell.length_a   1.000
_cell.length_b   1.000
_cell.length_c   1.000
_cell.angle_alpha   90.00
_cell.angle_beta   90.00
_cell.angle_gamma   90.00
#
_symmetry.space_group_name_H-M   'P 1'
#
loop_
_entity.id
_entity.type
_entity.pdbx_description
1 polymer ?
#
loop_
_entity_poly.entity_id
_entity_poly.type
_entity_poly.pdbx_seq_one_letter_code
_entity_poly.pdbx_strand_id
1 'polypeptide(L)'
;MMLISKFDTTDIENRVAEFERENGLGFPEQYRAFMLRYNGGETPKTKLRFGRKSYVLRALFGIDAEQYPLGRCYTRNTSDECIGRGFLPVGADVFGNYFAIGIDEEKYGRMYFLDHERNFVGALLCDSFGEFIAAGKSEKIGHIPTIEERKQILKNNGNLHLFNPQMLAGWQAEIDRYKDIKQEEVII
;
A
#
# COMPACT_ATOMS: atom_id res chain seq x y z
N MET A 1 -4.63 4.68 14.04
CA MET A 1 -3.25 4.38 13.64
C MET A 1 -3.23 3.56 12.37
N MET A 2 -2.24 3.75 11.53
CA MET A 2 -2.00 2.94 10.34
C MET A 2 -1.17 1.71 10.72
N LEU A 3 -1.59 0.54 10.21
CA LEU A 3 -0.85 -0.72 10.34
C LEU A 3 -0.31 -1.13 8.97
N ILE A 4 0.90 -1.70 8.95
CA ILE A 4 1.57 -2.17 7.76
C ILE A 4 2.17 -3.56 7.99
N SER A 5 2.17 -4.39 6.94
CA SER A 5 3.00 -5.59 6.83
C SER A 5 4.15 -5.22 5.90
N LYS A 6 5.28 -4.86 6.49
CA LYS A 6 6.43 -4.33 5.75
C LYS A 6 7.07 -5.35 4.83
N PHE A 7 7.74 -4.85 3.80
CA PHE A 7 8.55 -5.66 2.91
C PHE A 7 9.96 -5.90 3.48
N ASP A 8 10.77 -6.65 2.73
CA ASP A 8 12.15 -6.93 3.12
C ASP A 8 12.97 -5.65 3.21
N THR A 9 13.66 -5.48 4.34
CA THR A 9 14.52 -4.32 4.64
C THR A 9 16.01 -4.68 4.64
N THR A 10 16.37 -5.86 4.14
CA THR A 10 17.77 -6.25 4.01
C THR A 10 18.50 -5.27 3.09
N ASP A 11 19.63 -4.72 3.58
CA ASP A 11 20.47 -3.74 2.87
C ASP A 11 19.71 -2.50 2.35
N ILE A 12 18.64 -2.11 3.03
CA ILE A 12 17.71 -1.06 2.55
C ILE A 12 18.39 0.31 2.39
N GLU A 13 19.38 0.64 3.19
CA GLU A 13 20.09 1.92 3.07
C GLU A 13 20.79 2.05 1.71
N ASN A 14 21.49 1.00 1.27
CA ASN A 14 22.16 0.98 -0.04
C ASN A 14 21.15 0.98 -1.17
N ARG A 15 20.08 0.20 -1.05
CA ARG A 15 19.00 0.13 -2.05
C ARG A 15 18.29 1.48 -2.23
N VAL A 16 18.01 2.20 -1.14
CA VAL A 16 17.45 3.55 -1.19
C VAL A 16 18.43 4.52 -1.87
N ALA A 17 19.70 4.53 -1.46
CA ALA A 17 20.71 5.40 -2.04
C ALA A 17 20.92 5.13 -3.53
N GLU A 18 20.91 3.85 -3.95
CA GLU A 18 21.00 3.46 -5.35
C GLU A 18 19.77 3.91 -6.15
N PHE A 19 18.58 3.70 -5.64
CA PHE A 19 17.36 4.15 -6.28
C PHE A 19 17.31 5.67 -6.47
N GLU A 20 17.69 6.45 -5.43
CA GLU A 20 17.78 7.91 -5.51
C GLU A 20 18.79 8.35 -6.59
N ARG A 21 19.97 7.72 -6.63
CA ARG A 21 21.03 8.01 -7.61
C ARG A 21 20.60 7.68 -9.05
N GLU A 22 20.04 6.48 -9.26
CA GLU A 22 19.67 6.01 -10.61
C GLU A 22 18.53 6.83 -11.22
N ASN A 23 17.63 7.34 -10.39
CA ASN A 23 16.48 8.11 -10.83
C ASN A 23 16.70 9.62 -10.73
N GLY A 24 17.88 10.08 -10.27
CA GLY A 24 18.23 11.50 -10.17
C GLY A 24 17.30 12.29 -9.24
N LEU A 25 16.79 11.66 -8.17
CA LEU A 25 15.86 12.27 -7.23
C LEU A 25 16.32 12.06 -5.78
N GLY A 26 15.82 12.90 -4.87
CA GLY A 26 15.97 12.70 -3.43
C GLY A 26 14.62 12.50 -2.76
N PHE A 27 14.50 11.49 -1.92
CA PHE A 27 13.28 11.29 -1.15
C PHE A 27 13.13 12.39 -0.08
N PRO A 28 11.92 12.97 0.10
CA PRO A 28 11.65 13.82 1.26
C PRO A 28 11.96 13.08 2.57
N GLU A 29 12.47 13.81 3.55
CA GLU A 29 13.02 13.23 4.79
C GLU A 29 12.12 12.21 5.47
N GLN A 30 10.84 12.53 5.68
CA GLN A 30 9.89 11.63 6.33
C GLN A 30 9.63 10.36 5.48
N TYR A 31 9.55 10.49 4.16
CA TYR A 31 9.38 9.34 3.27
C TYR A 31 10.65 8.48 3.25
N ARG A 32 11.83 9.11 3.22
CA ARG A 32 13.11 8.39 3.32
C ARG A 32 13.21 7.60 4.62
N ALA A 33 12.86 8.21 5.76
CA ALA A 33 12.82 7.51 7.06
C ALA A 33 11.86 6.32 7.06
N PHE A 34 10.69 6.47 6.44
CA PHE A 34 9.74 5.38 6.25
C PHE A 34 10.33 4.26 5.40
N MET A 35 10.96 4.57 4.27
CA MET A 35 11.57 3.57 3.40
C MET A 35 12.68 2.80 4.09
N LEU A 36 13.55 3.47 4.84
CA LEU A 36 14.62 2.82 5.61
C LEU A 36 14.09 1.85 6.68
N ARG A 37 12.92 2.13 7.24
CA ARG A 37 12.35 1.31 8.32
C ARG A 37 11.45 0.19 7.82
N TYR A 38 10.67 0.43 6.75
CA TYR A 38 9.60 -0.46 6.31
C TYR A 38 9.76 -0.96 4.88
N ASN A 39 10.48 -0.23 4.03
CA ASN A 39 10.57 -0.48 2.59
C ASN A 39 9.18 -0.64 1.93
N GLY A 40 8.21 0.18 2.31
CA GLY A 40 6.84 -0.04 1.88
C GLY A 40 6.16 -1.19 2.62
N GLY A 41 5.07 -1.71 2.06
CA GLY A 41 4.34 -2.84 2.64
C GLY A 41 2.86 -2.86 2.30
N GLU A 42 2.23 -4.01 2.58
CA GLU A 42 0.79 -4.14 2.45
C GLU A 42 0.07 -3.47 3.64
N THR A 43 -1.04 -2.81 3.33
CA THR A 43 -1.87 -2.10 4.32
C THR A 43 -3.31 -2.62 4.28
N PRO A 44 -3.54 -3.91 4.56
CA PRO A 44 -4.87 -4.50 4.46
C PRO A 44 -5.86 -3.80 5.40
N LYS A 45 -7.11 -3.64 4.92
CA LYS A 45 -8.20 -2.99 5.67
C LYS A 45 -7.87 -1.56 6.15
N THR A 46 -7.06 -0.82 5.38
CA THR A 46 -6.67 0.55 5.71
C THR A 46 -7.47 1.57 4.93
N LYS A 47 -8.04 2.53 5.64
CA LYS A 47 -8.73 3.69 5.09
C LYS A 47 -7.98 4.96 5.44
N LEU A 48 -7.84 5.85 4.48
CA LEU A 48 -7.33 7.21 4.62
C LEU A 48 -8.50 8.18 4.60
N ARG A 49 -8.52 9.20 5.47
CA ARG A 49 -9.57 10.21 5.48
C ARG A 49 -8.97 11.61 5.39
N PHE A 50 -9.36 12.34 4.33
CA PHE A 50 -8.97 13.73 4.11
C PHE A 50 -10.25 14.57 3.95
N GLY A 51 -10.58 15.36 4.97
CA GLY A 51 -11.83 16.10 5.04
C GLY A 51 -13.04 15.15 4.97
N ARG A 52 -13.88 15.33 3.93
CA ARG A 52 -15.08 14.49 3.70
C ARG A 52 -14.80 13.28 2.80
N LYS A 53 -13.62 13.18 2.21
CA LYS A 53 -13.25 12.09 1.30
C LYS A 53 -12.59 10.96 2.06
N SER A 54 -12.87 9.73 1.63
CA SER A 54 -12.26 8.52 2.17
C SER A 54 -11.69 7.68 1.03
N TYR A 55 -10.49 7.15 1.22
CA TYR A 55 -9.78 6.33 0.26
C TYR A 55 -9.40 4.99 0.91
N VAL A 56 -9.28 3.93 0.11
CA VAL A 56 -8.78 2.62 0.57
C VAL A 56 -7.32 2.50 0.15
N LEU A 57 -6.41 2.44 1.11
CA LEU A 57 -5.00 2.18 0.82
C LEU A 57 -4.77 0.67 0.78
N ARG A 58 -4.24 0.17 -0.33
CA ARG A 58 -3.92 -1.25 -0.52
C ARG A 58 -2.51 -1.59 -0.10
N ALA A 59 -1.55 -0.78 -0.58
CA ALA A 59 -0.14 -0.96 -0.28
C ALA A 59 0.62 0.36 -0.45
N LEU A 60 1.73 0.48 0.27
CA LEU A 60 2.80 1.44 -0.02
C LEU A 60 3.92 0.69 -0.75
N PHE A 61 4.45 1.30 -1.81
CA PHE A 61 5.42 0.65 -2.70
C PHE A 61 6.79 0.51 -2.05
N GLY A 62 7.48 -0.59 -2.35
CA GLY A 62 8.81 -0.88 -1.86
C GLY A 62 9.83 -1.06 -2.97
N ILE A 63 11.09 -0.75 -2.69
CA ILE A 63 12.21 -1.02 -3.60
C ILE A 63 12.41 -2.54 -3.64
N ASP A 64 12.44 -3.12 -4.85
CA ASP A 64 12.54 -4.56 -5.12
C ASP A 64 11.44 -5.42 -4.49
N ALA A 65 10.32 -4.82 -4.13
CA ALA A 65 9.18 -5.57 -3.64
C ALA A 65 8.52 -6.36 -4.78
N GLU A 66 8.22 -7.63 -4.54
CA GLU A 66 7.68 -8.52 -5.58
C GLU A 66 6.30 -8.08 -6.07
N GLN A 67 5.39 -7.74 -5.15
CA GLN A 67 4.01 -7.41 -5.50
C GLN A 67 3.77 -5.92 -5.79
N TYR A 68 4.47 -5.03 -5.08
CA TYR A 68 4.28 -3.58 -5.15
C TYR A 68 5.61 -2.86 -5.31
N PRO A 69 6.36 -3.13 -6.40
CA PRO A 69 7.68 -2.53 -6.59
C PRO A 69 7.59 -1.05 -6.94
N LEU A 70 8.30 -0.23 -6.20
CA LEU A 70 8.41 1.20 -6.45
C LEU A 70 8.91 1.48 -7.88
N GLY A 71 9.90 0.71 -8.37
CA GLY A 71 10.47 0.85 -9.71
C GLY A 71 9.54 0.48 -10.87
N ARG A 72 8.53 -0.38 -10.68
CA ARG A 72 7.56 -0.71 -11.76
C ARG A 72 6.64 0.45 -12.13
N CYS A 73 6.41 1.34 -11.21
CA CYS A 73 5.66 2.56 -11.53
C CYS A 73 6.48 3.47 -12.46
N TYR A 74 7.81 3.32 -12.48
CA TYR A 74 8.73 4.06 -13.35
C TYR A 74 8.84 3.51 -14.78
N THR A 75 8.61 2.20 -14.98
CA THR A 75 8.88 1.54 -16.27
C THR A 75 7.68 1.37 -17.18
N ARG A 76 6.47 1.72 -16.74
CA ARG A 76 5.29 1.78 -17.59
C ARG A 76 5.05 3.23 -18.05
N ASN A 77 4.61 3.43 -19.28
CA ASN A 77 4.32 4.74 -19.88
C ASN A 77 3.54 5.71 -18.97
N THR A 78 2.76 5.20 -18.03
CA THR A 78 1.98 5.95 -17.04
C THR A 78 2.85 6.57 -15.95
N SER A 79 3.97 5.95 -15.60
CA SER A 79 4.88 6.46 -14.57
C SER A 79 5.78 7.57 -15.09
N ASP A 80 6.22 7.49 -16.32
CA ASP A 80 6.99 8.57 -16.97
C ASP A 80 6.16 9.85 -17.00
N GLU A 81 4.85 9.75 -17.25
CA GLU A 81 3.95 10.90 -17.17
C GLU A 81 3.83 11.46 -15.74
N CYS A 82 3.74 10.61 -14.71
CA CYS A 82 3.63 11.07 -13.32
C CYS A 82 4.91 11.78 -12.87
N ILE A 83 6.08 11.20 -13.17
CA ILE A 83 7.38 11.78 -12.81
C ILE A 83 7.65 13.04 -13.60
N GLY A 84 7.38 13.05 -14.89
CA GLY A 84 7.50 14.27 -15.73
C GLY A 84 6.59 15.42 -15.26
N ARG A 85 5.57 15.12 -14.45
CA ARG A 85 4.70 16.10 -13.78
C ARG A 85 5.09 16.39 -12.33
N GLY A 86 6.22 15.87 -11.86
CA GLY A 86 6.72 16.08 -10.50
C GLY A 86 6.08 15.21 -9.43
N PHE A 87 5.54 14.03 -9.80
CA PHE A 87 4.93 13.09 -8.87
C PHE A 87 5.67 11.75 -8.84
N LEU A 88 6.05 11.30 -7.66
CA LEU A 88 6.52 9.94 -7.41
C LEU A 88 5.36 9.11 -6.83
N PRO A 89 4.78 8.15 -7.58
CA PRO A 89 3.81 7.21 -7.01
C PRO A 89 4.45 6.37 -5.92
N VAL A 90 3.87 6.39 -4.72
CA VAL A 90 4.40 5.70 -3.52
C VAL A 90 3.42 4.69 -2.93
N GLY A 91 2.22 4.58 -3.48
CA GLY A 91 1.22 3.62 -3.05
C GLY A 91 0.04 3.55 -4.00
N ALA A 92 -0.83 2.56 -3.81
CA ALA A 92 -2.01 2.35 -4.62
C ALA A 92 -3.26 2.04 -3.80
N ASP A 93 -4.41 2.36 -4.39
CA ASP A 93 -5.70 1.87 -3.94
C ASP A 93 -6.09 0.53 -4.63
N VAL A 94 -7.33 0.08 -4.42
CA VAL A 94 -7.86 -1.15 -5.04
C VAL A 94 -8.42 -0.91 -6.44
N PHE A 95 -8.51 0.33 -6.89
CA PHE A 95 -9.13 0.74 -8.15
C PHE A 95 -8.10 1.10 -9.24
N GLY A 96 -6.80 1.10 -8.93
CA GLY A 96 -5.73 1.44 -9.86
C GLY A 96 -5.28 2.91 -9.79
N ASN A 97 -5.75 3.65 -8.79
CA ASN A 97 -5.26 4.99 -8.51
C ASN A 97 -3.98 4.96 -7.69
N TYR A 98 -3.20 6.03 -7.75
CA TYR A 98 -1.98 6.15 -6.98
C TYR A 98 -2.08 7.22 -5.89
N PHE A 99 -1.39 6.96 -4.79
CA PHE A 99 -0.95 7.97 -3.84
C PHE A 99 0.48 8.33 -4.22
N ALA A 100 0.76 9.62 -4.36
CA ALA A 100 2.05 10.08 -4.83
C ALA A 100 2.61 11.17 -3.93
N ILE A 101 3.93 11.23 -3.86
CA ILE A 101 4.64 12.34 -3.22
C ILE A 101 5.16 13.30 -4.28
N GLY A 102 5.06 14.59 -4.04
CA GLY A 102 5.65 15.60 -4.90
C GLY A 102 7.17 15.59 -4.83
N ILE A 103 7.82 15.60 -6.01
CA ILE A 103 9.28 15.56 -6.14
C ILE A 103 9.87 16.79 -6.83
N ASP A 104 9.05 17.66 -7.42
CA ASP A 104 9.50 18.95 -7.92
C ASP A 104 9.48 20.02 -6.81
N GLU A 105 10.15 21.16 -7.07
CA GLU A 105 10.34 22.23 -6.09
C GLU A 105 9.03 22.76 -5.50
N GLU A 106 7.98 22.90 -6.32
CA GLU A 106 6.68 23.44 -5.87
C GLU A 106 5.87 22.46 -5.04
N LYS A 107 6.04 21.14 -5.27
CA LYS A 107 5.22 20.06 -4.68
C LYS A 107 5.97 19.25 -3.64
N TYR A 108 7.27 19.50 -3.47
CA TYR A 108 8.18 18.65 -2.72
C TYR A 108 7.66 18.23 -1.34
N GLY A 109 7.59 16.94 -1.13
CA GLY A 109 7.16 16.33 0.13
C GLY A 109 5.66 16.30 0.38
N ARG A 110 4.85 16.98 -0.43
CA ARG A 110 3.38 16.97 -0.31
C ARG A 110 2.79 15.70 -0.90
N MET A 111 1.64 15.27 -0.39
CA MET A 111 0.95 14.06 -0.83
C MET A 111 -0.22 14.37 -1.74
N TYR A 112 -0.33 13.59 -2.81
CA TYR A 112 -1.35 13.75 -3.84
C TYR A 112 -2.07 12.43 -4.11
N PHE A 113 -3.31 12.54 -4.58
CA PHE A 113 -4.06 11.43 -5.17
C PHE A 113 -4.07 11.59 -6.68
N LEU A 114 -3.66 10.56 -7.40
CA LEU A 114 -3.60 10.52 -8.86
C LEU A 114 -4.69 9.59 -9.36
N ASP A 115 -5.73 10.16 -9.95
CA ASP A 115 -6.90 9.44 -10.46
C ASP A 115 -6.63 8.93 -11.87
N HIS A 116 -6.64 7.61 -12.06
CA HIS A 116 -6.38 6.98 -13.36
C HIS A 116 -7.45 7.31 -14.42
N GLU A 117 -8.71 7.54 -14.00
CA GLU A 117 -9.79 7.96 -14.91
C GLU A 117 -9.64 9.42 -15.39
N ARG A 118 -8.78 10.19 -14.71
CA ARG A 118 -8.48 11.60 -15.03
C ARG A 118 -7.04 11.80 -15.48
N ASN A 119 -6.48 10.83 -16.20
CA ASN A 119 -5.10 10.90 -16.70
C ASN A 119 -4.08 11.24 -15.60
N PHE A 120 -4.27 10.70 -14.39
CA PHE A 120 -3.39 10.93 -13.24
C PHE A 120 -3.17 12.40 -12.87
N VAL A 121 -4.18 13.24 -13.05
CA VAL A 121 -4.16 14.61 -12.54
C VAL A 121 -4.09 14.58 -11.02
N GLY A 122 -3.08 15.21 -10.43
CA GLY A 122 -2.83 15.24 -8.99
C GLY A 122 -3.81 16.12 -8.23
N ALA A 123 -4.50 15.56 -7.25
CA ALA A 123 -5.28 16.28 -6.24
C ALA A 123 -4.53 16.28 -4.92
N LEU A 124 -4.19 17.45 -4.38
CA LEU A 124 -3.53 17.59 -3.07
C LEU A 124 -4.37 16.92 -1.98
N LEU A 125 -3.73 16.09 -1.18
CA LEU A 125 -4.32 15.43 0.00
C LEU A 125 -3.88 16.11 1.30
N CYS A 126 -2.57 16.28 1.49
CA CYS A 126 -1.96 16.89 2.67
C CYS A 126 -0.54 17.37 2.39
N ASP A 127 0.04 18.10 3.33
CA ASP A 127 1.30 18.81 3.14
C ASP A 127 2.54 17.96 3.49
N SER A 128 2.37 16.76 4.05
CA SER A 128 3.50 15.89 4.38
C SER A 128 3.15 14.39 4.36
N PHE A 129 4.19 13.55 4.25
CA PHE A 129 4.03 12.11 4.35
C PHE A 129 3.60 11.69 5.78
N GLY A 130 4.04 12.39 6.82
CA GLY A 130 3.60 12.16 8.20
C GLY A 130 2.10 12.38 8.39
N GLU A 131 1.54 13.47 7.83
CA GLU A 131 0.10 13.71 7.84
C GLU A 131 -0.67 12.63 7.05
N PHE A 132 -0.12 12.15 5.94
CA PHE A 132 -0.68 11.06 5.18
C PHE A 132 -0.78 9.77 6.02
N ILE A 133 0.27 9.39 6.71
CA ILE A 133 0.28 8.24 7.63
C ILE A 133 -0.72 8.45 8.79
N ALA A 134 -0.73 9.64 9.38
CA ALA A 134 -1.65 9.98 10.48
C ALA A 134 -3.14 9.92 10.07
N ALA A 135 -3.46 10.22 8.81
CA ALA A 135 -4.80 10.10 8.25
C ALA A 135 -5.27 8.64 8.09
N GLY A 136 -4.34 7.69 8.20
CA GLY A 136 -4.60 6.26 8.03
C GLY A 136 -5.18 5.61 9.27
N LYS A 137 -6.24 4.82 9.06
CA LYS A 137 -6.81 3.95 10.08
C LYS A 137 -6.96 2.53 9.54
N SER A 138 -6.26 1.60 10.17
CA SER A 138 -6.31 0.18 9.83
C SER A 138 -7.13 -0.60 10.85
N GLU A 139 -7.76 -1.67 10.37
CA GLU A 139 -8.31 -2.71 11.24
C GLU A 139 -7.27 -3.82 11.40
N LYS A 140 -7.14 -4.35 12.62
CA LYS A 140 -6.30 -5.54 12.83
C LYS A 140 -6.92 -6.73 12.13
N ILE A 141 -6.08 -7.51 11.45
CA ILE A 141 -6.46 -8.83 10.96
C ILE A 141 -6.55 -9.74 12.18
N GLY A 142 -7.77 -10.18 12.49
CA GLY A 142 -8.02 -11.13 13.56
C GLY A 142 -7.67 -12.58 13.15
N HIS A 143 -8.14 -13.52 13.93
CA HIS A 143 -8.06 -14.94 13.58
C HIS A 143 -8.75 -15.20 12.23
N ILE A 144 -8.02 -15.80 11.30
CA ILE A 144 -8.56 -16.28 10.03
C ILE A 144 -8.95 -17.74 10.22
N PRO A 145 -10.25 -18.08 10.21
CA PRO A 145 -10.68 -19.45 10.49
C PRO A 145 -10.13 -20.43 9.45
N THR A 146 -9.66 -21.58 9.91
CA THR A 146 -9.23 -22.69 9.05
C THR A 146 -10.41 -23.26 8.26
N ILE A 147 -10.11 -24.08 7.25
CA ILE A 147 -11.16 -24.77 6.46
C ILE A 147 -12.04 -25.64 7.37
N GLU A 148 -11.43 -26.32 8.34
CA GLU A 148 -12.12 -27.20 9.29
C GLU A 148 -13.06 -26.41 10.20
N GLU A 149 -12.60 -25.29 10.75
CA GLU A 149 -13.42 -24.39 11.57
C GLU A 149 -14.62 -23.84 10.78
N ARG A 150 -14.41 -23.44 9.52
CA ARG A 150 -15.47 -22.95 8.64
C ARG A 150 -16.49 -24.04 8.32
N LYS A 151 -16.06 -25.27 8.04
CA LYS A 151 -16.95 -26.42 7.86
C LYS A 151 -17.77 -26.72 9.12
N GLN A 152 -17.13 -26.62 10.30
CA GLN A 152 -17.83 -26.82 11.57
C GLN A 152 -18.89 -25.74 11.81
N ILE A 153 -18.60 -24.48 11.47
CA ILE A 153 -19.57 -23.38 11.52
C ILE A 153 -20.76 -23.68 10.59
N LEU A 154 -20.52 -24.11 9.35
CA LEU A 154 -21.61 -24.49 8.42
C LEU A 154 -22.43 -25.64 8.99
N LYS A 155 -21.81 -26.65 9.57
CA LYS A 155 -22.49 -27.78 10.19
C LYS A 155 -23.38 -27.35 11.35
N ASN A 156 -22.85 -26.51 12.26
CA ASN A 156 -23.59 -26.00 13.42
C ASN A 156 -24.83 -25.17 13.01
N ASN A 157 -24.73 -24.48 11.87
CA ASN A 157 -25.82 -23.67 11.31
C ASN A 157 -26.76 -24.46 10.37
N GLY A 158 -26.61 -25.78 10.23
CA GLY A 158 -27.41 -26.60 9.33
C GLY A 158 -27.15 -26.40 7.83
N ASN A 159 -26.07 -25.68 7.49
CA ASN A 159 -25.77 -25.22 6.13
C ASN A 159 -24.65 -26.01 5.45
N LEU A 160 -24.26 -27.18 5.99
CA LEU A 160 -23.17 -27.99 5.42
C LEU A 160 -23.45 -28.42 3.97
N HIS A 161 -24.73 -28.56 3.58
CA HIS A 161 -25.15 -28.88 2.22
C HIS A 161 -24.81 -27.81 1.19
N LEU A 162 -24.51 -26.57 1.60
CA LEU A 162 -24.07 -25.46 0.73
C LEU A 162 -22.58 -25.52 0.43
N PHE A 163 -21.81 -26.35 1.17
CA PHE A 163 -20.37 -26.47 0.93
C PHE A 163 -20.08 -27.02 -0.46
N ASN A 164 -19.25 -26.31 -1.22
CA ASN A 164 -18.90 -26.64 -2.59
C ASN A 164 -17.43 -26.28 -2.90
N PRO A 165 -16.88 -26.76 -4.04
CA PRO A 165 -15.48 -26.49 -4.42
C PRO A 165 -15.15 -25.00 -4.57
N GLN A 166 -16.09 -24.19 -5.04
CA GLN A 166 -15.87 -22.74 -5.21
C GLN A 166 -15.74 -22.04 -3.86
N MET A 167 -16.55 -22.43 -2.87
CA MET A 167 -16.44 -21.93 -1.50
C MET A 167 -15.11 -22.34 -0.87
N LEU A 168 -14.67 -23.58 -1.07
CA LEU A 168 -13.37 -24.07 -0.62
C LEU A 168 -12.23 -23.26 -1.21
N ALA A 169 -12.24 -23.01 -2.52
CA ALA A 169 -11.22 -22.22 -3.20
C ALA A 169 -11.16 -20.77 -2.66
N GLY A 170 -12.32 -20.16 -2.41
CA GLY A 170 -12.41 -18.82 -1.84
C GLY A 170 -11.84 -18.76 -0.41
N TRP A 171 -12.13 -19.76 0.42
CA TRP A 171 -11.57 -19.85 1.77
C TRP A 171 -10.05 -20.06 1.77
N GLN A 172 -9.56 -20.93 0.89
CA GLN A 172 -8.12 -21.14 0.73
C GLN A 172 -7.41 -19.88 0.28
N ALA A 173 -7.95 -19.18 -0.72
CA ALA A 173 -7.41 -17.92 -1.20
C ALA A 173 -7.34 -16.83 -0.10
N GLU A 174 -8.36 -16.77 0.78
CA GLU A 174 -8.34 -15.85 1.92
C GLU A 174 -7.27 -16.23 2.95
N ILE A 175 -7.17 -17.53 3.30
CA ILE A 175 -6.15 -18.03 4.22
C ILE A 175 -4.76 -17.73 3.66
N ASP A 176 -4.51 -18.07 2.38
CA ASP A 176 -3.22 -17.83 1.73
C ASP A 176 -2.86 -16.34 1.66
N ARG A 177 -3.86 -15.48 1.45
CA ARG A 177 -3.65 -14.02 1.43
C ARG A 177 -3.18 -13.44 2.76
N TYR A 178 -3.66 -13.99 3.88
CA TYR A 178 -3.42 -13.39 5.20
C TYR A 178 -2.44 -14.16 6.09
N LYS A 179 -2.02 -15.37 5.70
CA LYS A 179 -1.15 -16.24 6.54
C LYS A 179 0.19 -15.60 6.91
N ASP A 180 0.75 -14.80 6.00
CA ASP A 180 2.08 -14.20 6.15
C ASP A 180 2.03 -12.71 6.55
N ILE A 181 0.82 -12.14 6.70
CA ILE A 181 0.64 -10.73 7.05
C ILE A 181 0.95 -10.51 8.53
N LYS A 182 2.02 -9.76 8.80
CA LYS A 182 2.44 -9.35 10.14
C LYS A 182 2.27 -7.84 10.28
N GLN A 183 1.13 -7.41 10.82
CA GLN A 183 0.85 -5.99 10.99
C GLN A 183 1.64 -5.38 12.14
N GLU A 184 2.38 -4.31 11.86
CA GLU A 184 2.98 -3.42 12.85
C GLU A 184 2.49 -1.99 12.66
N GLU A 185 2.57 -1.15 13.69
CA GLU A 185 2.20 0.26 13.62
C GLU A 185 3.25 1.06 12.85
N VAL A 186 2.79 1.91 11.92
CA VAL A 186 3.69 2.85 11.22
C VAL A 186 3.99 4.03 12.14
N ILE A 187 5.27 4.21 12.45
CA ILE A 187 5.82 5.31 13.25
C ILE A 187 6.89 6.01 12.41
N ILE A 188 6.70 7.30 12.17
CA ILE A 188 7.62 8.18 11.42
C ILE A 188 8.11 9.26 12.36
#